data_87adc51f4318573ec1fc4846cfe5df00
#
_entry.id   87adc51f4318573ec1fc4846cfe5df00
#
_cell.length_a   1.000
_cell.length_b   1.000
_cell.length_c   1.000
_cell.angle_alpha   90.00
_cell.angle_beta   90.00
_cell.angle_gamma   90.00
#
_symmetry.space_group_name_H-M   'P 1'
#
loop_
_entity.id
_entity.type
_entity.pdbx_description
1 polymer ?
#
loop_
_entity_poly.entity_id
_entity_poly.type
_entity_poly.pdbx_seq_one_letter_code
_entity_poly.pdbx_strand_id
1 'polypeptide(L)'
;MKVCVKKGDIMALPKEIQLETLLTETLIENGYIQGIPQDFDKFNGIDRAMLLRFIETTQKKTLEMFKNGRGANWEKLLIERISSEIDRRGLVDVLRYGVEDYTINGKFDLAYFKPNSKLNESLWEKYNKNILAITRQLKYSLKNENSIDTVIFLNGFPIVIMELKNQFTSQNVWNAVKQFKEDRDPKELIFQFNKRALVYFAVDNDDVMMTTELKGSSTFFLPFNKGNNGGKGNPIVDDKVKTHYLWEDVLLKDSLLDIIKKFYYIQTEEIKDAFGKTKKKTRAIFPRYHQLDVVRKVEKDVLALGVGQKYLIQHSAGSGKTNSISWLSHRLANLHNEKNENVFDSIIVVTDRKVLDKQLQDAIYQLDHKKGVVEKIDDGKNSGNLADAIKHKVKIIITTIQKFPFA
;
A
#
# COMPACT_ATOMS: atom_id res chain seq x y z
N MET A 1 15.75 -11.25 -28.97
CA MET A 1 15.29 -10.57 -30.17
C MET A 1 14.70 -9.26 -29.74
N LYS A 2 15.39 -8.12 -29.89
CA LYS A 2 14.89 -6.80 -29.50
C LYS A 2 13.87 -6.36 -30.54
N VAL A 3 12.59 -6.37 -30.22
CA VAL A 3 11.57 -5.72 -31.03
C VAL A 3 11.63 -4.23 -30.70
N CYS A 4 12.29 -3.50 -31.53
CA CYS A 4 12.32 -2.04 -31.49
C CYS A 4 11.01 -1.55 -32.14
N VAL A 5 9.98 -1.28 -31.36
CA VAL A 5 8.77 -0.61 -31.86
C VAL A 5 9.15 0.83 -32.14
N LYS A 6 9.11 1.22 -33.40
CA LYS A 6 9.39 2.61 -33.83
C LYS A 6 8.29 3.52 -33.27
N LYS A 7 8.67 4.70 -32.78
CA LYS A 7 7.80 5.78 -32.26
C LYS A 7 6.57 6.14 -33.16
N GLY A 8 6.52 5.63 -34.39
CA GLY A 8 5.41 5.84 -35.35
C GLY A 8 4.27 4.83 -35.26
N ASP A 9 4.48 3.65 -34.67
CA ASP A 9 3.49 2.57 -34.67
C ASP A 9 2.49 2.68 -33.52
N ILE A 10 2.80 3.49 -32.49
CA ILE A 10 1.96 3.72 -31.32
C ILE A 10 0.71 4.57 -31.69
N MET A 11 0.75 5.36 -32.77
CA MET A 11 -0.37 6.18 -33.22
C MET A 11 -1.49 5.42 -33.94
N ALA A 12 -1.30 4.17 -34.30
CA ALA A 12 -2.25 3.40 -35.13
C ALA A 12 -3.18 2.46 -34.34
N LEU A 13 -2.94 2.26 -33.01
CA LEU A 13 -3.81 1.44 -32.18
C LEU A 13 -5.06 2.20 -31.72
N PRO A 14 -6.21 1.50 -31.52
CA PRO A 14 -7.37 2.10 -30.86
C PRO A 14 -6.96 2.71 -29.51
N LYS A 15 -7.40 3.93 -29.27
CA LYS A 15 -6.80 4.84 -28.27
C LYS A 15 -6.94 4.38 -26.80
N GLU A 16 -7.90 3.52 -26.48
CA GLU A 16 -8.04 2.89 -25.15
C GLU A 16 -6.92 1.86 -24.90
N ILE A 17 -6.59 1.10 -25.93
CA ILE A 17 -5.48 0.13 -25.93
C ILE A 17 -4.12 0.82 -25.73
N GLN A 18 -3.99 2.11 -26.07
CA GLN A 18 -2.72 2.82 -25.91
C GLN A 18 -2.36 3.06 -24.45
N LEU A 19 -3.29 3.49 -23.58
CA LEU A 19 -3.00 3.74 -22.16
C LEU A 19 -2.71 2.43 -21.44
N GLU A 20 -3.52 1.40 -21.67
CA GLU A 20 -3.33 0.06 -21.10
C GLU A 20 -1.99 -0.56 -21.55
N THR A 21 -1.64 -0.42 -22.83
CA THR A 21 -0.40 -0.92 -23.39
C THR A 21 0.80 -0.16 -22.83
N LEU A 22 0.76 1.17 -22.81
CA LEU A 22 1.83 2.02 -22.27
C LEU A 22 2.13 1.68 -20.81
N LEU A 23 1.08 1.57 -19.99
CA LEU A 23 1.20 1.22 -18.57
C LEU A 23 1.80 -0.19 -18.41
N THR A 24 1.30 -1.15 -19.20
CA THR A 24 1.76 -2.55 -19.13
C THR A 24 3.22 -2.68 -19.55
N GLU A 25 3.60 -2.11 -20.69
CA GLU A 25 4.97 -2.16 -21.21
C GLU A 25 5.95 -1.49 -20.25
N THR A 26 5.61 -0.31 -19.72
CA THR A 26 6.46 0.38 -18.74
C THR A 26 6.68 -0.46 -17.48
N LEU A 27 5.65 -1.11 -16.95
CA LEU A 27 5.82 -1.95 -15.76
C LEU A 27 6.64 -3.22 -16.08
N ILE A 28 6.46 -3.82 -17.25
CA ILE A 28 7.28 -4.99 -17.69
C ILE A 28 8.76 -4.60 -17.83
N GLU A 29 9.05 -3.46 -18.46
CA GLU A 29 10.41 -2.93 -18.56
C GLU A 29 11.05 -2.68 -17.18
N ASN A 30 10.22 -2.41 -16.17
CA ASN A 30 10.63 -2.21 -14.77
C ASN A 30 10.52 -3.48 -13.90
N GLY A 31 10.53 -4.67 -14.53
CA GLY A 31 10.69 -5.96 -13.83
C GLY A 31 9.41 -6.67 -13.44
N TYR A 32 8.26 -6.20 -13.91
CA TYR A 32 7.02 -6.96 -13.82
C TYR A 32 7.01 -8.08 -14.88
N ILE A 33 6.29 -9.15 -14.61
CA ILE A 33 5.95 -10.14 -15.62
C ILE A 33 4.53 -9.89 -16.14
N GLN A 34 4.29 -10.26 -17.39
CA GLN A 34 2.92 -10.30 -17.89
C GLN A 34 2.21 -11.52 -17.32
N GLY A 35 1.11 -11.28 -16.62
CA GLY A 35 0.26 -12.33 -16.07
C GLY A 35 -0.65 -12.95 -17.14
N ILE A 36 -1.10 -14.15 -16.89
CA ILE A 36 -2.00 -14.92 -17.75
C ILE A 36 -3.40 -14.90 -17.11
N PRO A 37 -4.43 -14.30 -17.75
CA PRO A 37 -5.76 -14.22 -17.14
C PRO A 37 -6.37 -15.56 -16.78
N GLN A 38 -6.01 -16.64 -17.50
CA GLN A 38 -6.50 -18.01 -17.29
C GLN A 38 -5.94 -18.68 -16.04
N ASP A 39 -4.78 -18.21 -15.51
CA ASP A 39 -4.16 -18.75 -14.30
C ASP A 39 -4.85 -18.26 -13.01
N PHE A 40 -5.76 -17.30 -13.15
CA PHE A 40 -6.52 -16.76 -12.03
C PHE A 40 -7.61 -17.73 -11.56
N ASP A 41 -7.45 -18.23 -10.36
CA ASP A 41 -8.45 -19.01 -9.66
C ASP A 41 -9.56 -18.10 -9.12
N LYS A 42 -10.67 -18.02 -9.84
CA LYS A 42 -11.83 -17.19 -9.47
C LYS A 42 -12.42 -17.57 -8.12
N PHE A 43 -12.34 -18.86 -7.73
CA PHE A 43 -12.90 -19.35 -6.48
C PHE A 43 -12.10 -18.90 -5.27
N ASN A 44 -10.77 -18.91 -5.36
CA ASN A 44 -9.88 -18.47 -4.29
C ASN A 44 -9.43 -17.00 -4.45
N GLY A 45 -9.68 -16.37 -5.59
CA GLY A 45 -9.32 -14.99 -5.89
C GLY A 45 -7.79 -14.76 -5.91
N ILE A 46 -7.04 -15.71 -6.45
CA ILE A 46 -5.56 -15.70 -6.53
C ILE A 46 -5.07 -16.28 -7.85
N ASP A 47 -3.87 -15.92 -8.27
CA ASP A 47 -3.10 -16.66 -9.27
C ASP A 47 -2.34 -17.78 -8.55
N ARG A 48 -2.83 -19.02 -8.70
CA ARG A 48 -2.28 -20.18 -7.99
C ARG A 48 -0.87 -20.53 -8.46
N ALA A 49 -0.65 -20.51 -9.76
CA ALA A 49 0.64 -20.87 -10.35
C ALA A 49 1.74 -19.93 -9.84
N MET A 50 1.46 -18.62 -9.81
CA MET A 50 2.38 -17.61 -9.32
C MET A 50 2.66 -17.77 -7.81
N LEU A 51 1.62 -18.03 -7.00
CA LEU A 51 1.79 -18.24 -5.56
C LEU A 51 2.66 -19.46 -5.27
N LEU A 52 2.38 -20.58 -5.90
CA LEU A 52 3.16 -21.81 -5.71
C LEU A 52 4.61 -21.64 -6.17
N ARG A 53 4.84 -21.02 -7.32
CA ARG A 53 6.18 -20.70 -7.82
C ARG A 53 6.95 -19.82 -6.83
N PHE A 54 6.31 -18.81 -6.23
CA PHE A 54 6.94 -17.97 -5.22
C PHE A 54 7.33 -18.78 -3.98
N ILE A 55 6.42 -19.59 -3.44
CA ILE A 55 6.70 -20.42 -2.26
C ILE A 55 7.80 -21.46 -2.56
N GLU A 56 7.75 -22.12 -3.69
CA GLU A 56 8.76 -23.11 -4.12
C GLU A 56 10.16 -22.50 -4.22
N THR A 57 10.25 -21.29 -4.77
CA THR A 57 11.55 -20.63 -4.98
C THR A 57 12.13 -20.00 -3.71
N THR A 58 11.28 -19.69 -2.72
CA THR A 58 11.72 -18.96 -1.52
C THR A 58 11.72 -19.80 -0.26
N GLN A 59 10.93 -20.88 -0.19
CA GLN A 59 10.64 -21.63 1.03
C GLN A 59 10.54 -23.15 0.78
N LYS A 60 11.38 -23.65 -0.10
CA LYS A 60 11.38 -25.06 -0.54
C LYS A 60 11.32 -26.05 0.63
N LYS A 61 12.16 -25.85 1.67
CA LYS A 61 12.21 -26.74 2.84
C LYS A 61 10.88 -26.78 3.59
N THR A 62 10.26 -25.63 3.86
CA THR A 62 8.95 -25.53 4.54
C THR A 62 7.86 -26.20 3.72
N LEU A 63 7.89 -25.98 2.38
CA LEU A 63 6.92 -26.60 1.48
C LEU A 63 7.05 -28.12 1.42
N GLU A 64 8.27 -28.66 1.39
CA GLU A 64 8.52 -30.11 1.44
C GLU A 64 7.98 -30.74 2.75
N MET A 65 8.23 -30.09 3.88
CA MET A 65 7.67 -30.53 5.17
C MET A 65 6.13 -30.56 5.13
N PHE A 66 5.53 -29.54 4.53
CA PHE A 66 4.07 -29.44 4.41
C PHE A 66 3.52 -30.53 3.46
N LYS A 67 4.17 -30.74 2.31
CA LYS A 67 3.80 -31.79 1.33
C LYS A 67 3.82 -33.16 1.97
N ASN A 68 4.89 -33.48 2.69
CA ASN A 68 5.05 -34.80 3.35
C ASN A 68 3.96 -35.07 4.39
N GLY A 69 3.47 -34.05 5.08
CA GLY A 69 2.40 -34.17 6.06
C GLY A 69 0.98 -34.19 5.47
N ARG A 70 0.79 -33.84 4.18
CA ARG A 70 -0.54 -33.65 3.56
C ARG A 70 -0.84 -34.56 2.37
N GLY A 71 0.14 -35.27 1.86
CA GLY A 71 0.01 -36.16 0.70
C GLY A 71 -0.46 -35.43 -0.56
N ALA A 72 -1.24 -36.12 -1.41
CA ALA A 72 -1.69 -35.59 -2.70
C ALA A 72 -2.54 -34.28 -2.62
N ASN A 73 -3.18 -34.01 -1.49
CA ASN A 73 -4.07 -32.86 -1.31
C ASN A 73 -3.35 -31.60 -0.80
N TRP A 74 -2.02 -31.60 -0.69
CA TRP A 74 -1.24 -30.54 -0.07
C TRP A 74 -1.53 -29.14 -0.67
N GLU A 75 -1.65 -29.05 -1.98
CA GLU A 75 -1.87 -27.78 -2.68
C GLU A 75 -3.20 -27.14 -2.27
N LYS A 76 -4.29 -27.93 -2.34
CA LYS A 76 -5.62 -27.47 -1.93
C LYS A 76 -5.59 -27.00 -0.47
N LEU A 77 -5.01 -27.79 0.42
CA LEU A 77 -4.94 -27.49 1.85
C LEU A 77 -4.09 -26.24 2.14
N LEU A 78 -3.00 -26.00 1.38
CA LEU A 78 -2.20 -24.80 1.51
C LEU A 78 -3.01 -23.55 1.10
N ILE A 79 -3.71 -23.62 -0.03
CA ILE A 79 -4.54 -22.51 -0.51
C ILE A 79 -5.69 -22.21 0.46
N GLU A 80 -6.37 -23.24 0.96
CA GLU A 80 -7.43 -23.10 1.96
C GLU A 80 -6.90 -22.50 3.27
N ARG A 81 -5.73 -22.92 3.73
CA ARG A 81 -5.08 -22.38 4.92
C ARG A 81 -4.75 -20.90 4.76
N ILE A 82 -4.14 -20.51 3.64
CA ILE A 82 -3.83 -19.12 3.34
C ILE A 82 -5.10 -18.27 3.23
N SER A 83 -6.10 -18.75 2.51
CA SER A 83 -7.39 -18.05 2.35
C SER A 83 -8.10 -17.84 3.69
N SER A 84 -8.13 -18.85 4.55
CA SER A 84 -8.70 -18.76 5.90
C SER A 84 -7.98 -17.71 6.76
N GLU A 85 -6.64 -17.62 6.69
CA GLU A 85 -5.89 -16.60 7.41
C GLU A 85 -6.14 -15.18 6.85
N ILE A 86 -6.28 -15.05 5.52
CA ILE A 86 -6.68 -13.78 4.91
C ILE A 86 -8.08 -13.39 5.38
N ASP A 87 -9.01 -14.32 5.47
CA ASP A 87 -10.36 -14.05 5.94
C ASP A 87 -10.41 -13.59 7.40
N ARG A 88 -9.51 -14.11 8.22
CA ARG A 88 -9.40 -13.79 9.66
C ARG A 88 -8.66 -12.50 9.93
N ARG A 89 -7.53 -12.26 9.23
CA ARG A 89 -6.57 -11.18 9.54
C ARG A 89 -6.54 -10.07 8.50
N GLY A 90 -7.00 -10.35 7.28
CA GLY A 90 -6.88 -9.49 6.12
C GLY A 90 -5.57 -9.71 5.34
N LEU A 91 -5.63 -9.39 4.04
CA LEU A 91 -4.54 -9.65 3.11
C LEU A 91 -3.23 -8.96 3.53
N VAL A 92 -3.28 -7.69 3.90
CA VAL A 92 -2.06 -6.93 4.22
C VAL A 92 -1.32 -7.48 5.44
N ASP A 93 -2.06 -7.93 6.45
CA ASP A 93 -1.48 -8.54 7.63
C ASP A 93 -0.77 -9.85 7.27
N VAL A 94 -1.43 -10.67 6.46
CA VAL A 94 -0.89 -11.96 5.99
C VAL A 94 0.32 -11.76 5.07
N LEU A 95 0.32 -10.74 4.20
CA LEU A 95 1.51 -10.38 3.40
C LEU A 95 2.70 -9.94 4.27
N ARG A 96 2.44 -9.21 5.35
CA ARG A 96 3.50 -8.68 6.23
C ARG A 96 4.09 -9.70 7.20
N TYR A 97 3.24 -10.60 7.71
CA TYR A 97 3.59 -11.48 8.81
C TYR A 97 3.53 -12.96 8.47
N GLY A 98 3.07 -13.30 7.26
CA GLY A 98 2.96 -14.68 6.80
C GLY A 98 1.84 -15.48 7.47
N VAL A 99 1.80 -16.76 7.19
CA VAL A 99 0.84 -17.74 7.71
C VAL A 99 1.59 -18.83 8.47
N GLU A 100 1.30 -18.96 9.75
CA GLU A 100 1.84 -20.04 10.59
C GLU A 100 1.07 -21.34 10.35
N ASP A 101 1.78 -22.46 10.28
CA ASP A 101 1.21 -23.79 10.29
C ASP A 101 1.83 -24.60 11.44
N TYR A 102 1.02 -24.86 12.46
CA TYR A 102 1.46 -25.54 13.66
C TYR A 102 1.76 -27.04 13.43
N THR A 103 1.23 -27.64 12.37
CA THR A 103 1.45 -29.07 12.09
C THR A 103 2.85 -29.36 11.59
N ILE A 104 3.51 -28.39 10.97
CA ILE A 104 4.90 -28.49 10.53
C ILE A 104 5.83 -27.62 11.38
N ASN A 105 5.31 -27.00 12.43
CA ASN A 105 6.03 -25.99 13.24
C ASN A 105 6.76 -24.98 12.35
N GLY A 106 6.08 -24.46 11.33
CA GLY A 106 6.66 -23.62 10.30
C GLY A 106 5.74 -22.46 9.92
N LYS A 107 6.29 -21.58 9.10
CA LYS A 107 5.61 -20.39 8.61
C LYS A 107 5.83 -20.22 7.12
N PHE A 108 4.78 -19.86 6.38
CA PHE A 108 4.84 -19.40 5.00
C PHE A 108 4.84 -17.88 4.96
N ASP A 109 5.94 -17.28 4.50
CA ASP A 109 5.98 -15.86 4.17
C ASP A 109 5.35 -15.66 2.78
N LEU A 110 4.45 -14.69 2.65
CA LEU A 110 3.74 -14.45 1.39
C LEU A 110 4.27 -13.25 0.62
N ALA A 111 5.11 -12.43 1.24
CA ALA A 111 5.89 -11.39 0.58
C ALA A 111 7.15 -11.08 1.40
N TYR A 112 8.20 -10.63 0.72
CA TYR A 112 9.40 -10.09 1.34
C TYR A 112 9.50 -8.61 1.05
N PHE A 113 9.82 -7.83 2.09
CA PHE A 113 9.94 -6.39 1.97
C PHE A 113 11.39 -5.95 1.98
N LYS A 114 11.67 -4.80 1.37
CA LYS A 114 13.02 -4.26 1.23
C LYS A 114 13.70 -4.16 2.60
N PRO A 115 14.87 -4.81 2.79
CA PRO A 115 15.61 -4.72 4.03
C PRO A 115 16.11 -3.29 4.28
N ASN A 116 16.13 -2.87 5.55
CA ASN A 116 16.67 -1.56 5.91
C ASN A 116 18.20 -1.51 5.81
N SER A 117 18.88 -2.66 5.91
CA SER A 117 20.33 -2.79 5.86
C SER A 117 20.79 -3.57 4.64
N LYS A 118 21.91 -3.15 4.04
CA LYS A 118 22.58 -3.88 2.95
C LYS A 118 23.33 -5.13 3.44
N LEU A 119 23.55 -5.27 4.75
CA LEU A 119 24.38 -6.33 5.35
C LEU A 119 23.72 -7.71 5.31
N ASN A 120 22.42 -7.82 5.12
CA ASN A 120 21.70 -9.09 5.10
C ASN A 120 21.38 -9.54 3.67
N GLU A 121 22.37 -10.14 3.02
CA GLU A 121 22.25 -10.62 1.64
C GLU A 121 21.09 -11.60 1.44
N SER A 122 20.85 -12.51 2.40
CA SER A 122 19.78 -13.50 2.29
C SER A 122 18.38 -12.86 2.26
N LEU A 123 18.18 -11.74 2.97
CA LEU A 123 16.91 -11.00 2.89
C LEU A 123 16.77 -10.25 1.56
N TRP A 124 17.87 -9.75 0.99
CA TRP A 124 17.86 -9.13 -0.33
C TRP A 124 17.55 -10.15 -1.43
N GLU A 125 18.14 -11.34 -1.35
CA GLU A 125 17.81 -12.43 -2.29
C GLU A 125 16.31 -12.78 -2.24
N LYS A 126 15.75 -12.93 -1.05
CA LYS A 126 14.32 -13.19 -0.87
C LYS A 126 13.45 -12.03 -1.38
N TYR A 127 13.84 -10.78 -1.08
CA TYR A 127 13.16 -9.60 -1.61
C TYR A 127 13.12 -9.59 -3.13
N ASN A 128 14.25 -9.91 -3.78
CA ASN A 128 14.35 -9.96 -5.24
C ASN A 128 13.49 -11.05 -5.86
N LYS A 129 13.20 -12.13 -5.14
CA LYS A 129 12.33 -13.23 -5.58
C LYS A 129 10.83 -12.93 -5.53
N ASN A 130 10.40 -11.77 -4.98
CA ASN A 130 9.00 -11.39 -5.13
C ASN A 130 8.64 -11.28 -6.62
N ILE A 131 7.50 -11.85 -6.96
CA ILE A 131 6.92 -11.83 -8.30
C ILE A 131 5.85 -10.74 -8.34
N LEU A 132 6.08 -9.71 -9.14
CA LEU A 132 5.08 -8.73 -9.50
C LEU A 132 4.62 -9.01 -10.92
N ALA A 133 3.32 -9.12 -11.12
CA ALA A 133 2.72 -9.34 -12.43
C ALA A 133 1.64 -8.32 -12.73
N ILE A 134 1.50 -8.01 -14.02
CA ILE A 134 0.39 -7.21 -14.53
C ILE A 134 -0.46 -8.08 -15.46
N THR A 135 -1.74 -8.19 -15.16
CA THR A 135 -2.70 -8.98 -15.94
C THR A 135 -3.76 -8.05 -16.52
N ARG A 136 -3.94 -8.14 -17.83
CA ARG A 136 -4.94 -7.35 -18.58
C ARG A 136 -6.20 -8.15 -18.74
N GLN A 137 -7.36 -7.46 -18.81
CA GLN A 137 -8.68 -8.03 -19.11
C GLN A 137 -9.01 -9.29 -18.27
N LEU A 138 -8.79 -9.15 -16.95
CA LEU A 138 -8.98 -10.26 -16.02
C LEU A 138 -10.45 -10.59 -15.82
N LYS A 139 -10.89 -11.75 -16.25
CA LYS A 139 -12.23 -12.32 -15.94
C LYS A 139 -12.24 -12.86 -14.52
N TYR A 140 -12.88 -12.17 -13.61
CA TYR A 140 -12.81 -12.44 -12.17
C TYR A 140 -14.05 -13.14 -11.60
N SER A 141 -15.20 -12.98 -12.23
CA SER A 141 -16.48 -13.42 -11.67
C SER A 141 -16.75 -14.89 -11.97
N LEU A 142 -17.42 -15.58 -11.02
CA LEU A 142 -18.04 -16.89 -11.23
C LEU A 142 -19.45 -16.78 -11.81
N LYS A 143 -20.03 -15.55 -11.87
CA LYS A 143 -21.43 -15.31 -12.25
C LYS A 143 -21.60 -14.76 -13.67
N ASN A 144 -20.56 -14.09 -14.17
CA ASN A 144 -20.59 -13.43 -15.47
C ASN A 144 -19.21 -13.36 -16.10
N GLU A 145 -19.14 -12.84 -17.33
CA GLU A 145 -17.89 -12.72 -18.10
C GLU A 145 -17.26 -11.32 -18.00
N ASN A 146 -17.64 -10.52 -17.01
CA ASN A 146 -17.06 -9.20 -16.81
C ASN A 146 -15.55 -9.29 -16.58
N SER A 147 -14.80 -8.41 -17.22
CA SER A 147 -13.36 -8.28 -17.04
C SER A 147 -13.00 -6.96 -16.37
N ILE A 148 -11.87 -6.97 -15.68
CA ILE A 148 -11.18 -5.79 -15.16
C ILE A 148 -10.09 -5.42 -16.16
N ASP A 149 -9.94 -4.13 -16.48
CA ASP A 149 -8.96 -3.68 -17.47
C ASP A 149 -7.55 -4.11 -17.08
N THR A 150 -7.12 -3.82 -15.85
CA THR A 150 -5.76 -4.17 -15.39
C THR A 150 -5.71 -4.52 -13.90
N VAL A 151 -5.01 -5.61 -13.57
CA VAL A 151 -4.78 -6.04 -12.19
C VAL A 151 -3.29 -6.26 -11.95
N ILE A 152 -2.76 -5.70 -10.86
CA ILE A 152 -1.40 -5.99 -10.40
C ILE A 152 -1.46 -7.06 -9.32
N PHE A 153 -0.64 -8.09 -9.50
CA PHE A 153 -0.45 -9.19 -8.55
C PHE A 153 0.90 -9.10 -7.85
N LEU A 154 0.92 -9.45 -6.58
CA LEU A 154 2.13 -9.72 -5.79
C LEU A 154 2.10 -11.18 -5.34
N ASN A 155 3.03 -11.98 -5.84
CA ASN A 155 3.17 -13.39 -5.46
C ASN A 155 1.86 -14.19 -5.59
N GLY A 156 1.02 -13.86 -6.58
CA GLY A 156 -0.27 -14.49 -6.83
C GLY A 156 -1.48 -13.78 -6.18
N PHE A 157 -1.29 -12.77 -5.34
CA PHE A 157 -2.38 -12.01 -4.74
C PHE A 157 -2.68 -10.73 -5.53
N PRO A 158 -3.93 -10.48 -5.96
CA PRO A 158 -4.31 -9.22 -6.58
C PRO A 158 -4.25 -8.11 -5.52
N ILE A 159 -3.42 -7.08 -5.76
CA ILE A 159 -3.20 -5.99 -4.81
C ILE A 159 -3.65 -4.63 -5.32
N VAL A 160 -3.63 -4.40 -6.63
CA VAL A 160 -4.09 -3.17 -7.27
C VAL A 160 -5.03 -3.52 -8.41
N ILE A 161 -6.17 -2.85 -8.48
CA ILE A 161 -7.14 -2.97 -9.57
C ILE A 161 -7.28 -1.61 -10.24
N MET A 162 -7.25 -1.60 -11.58
CA MET A 162 -7.39 -0.37 -12.37
C MET A 162 -8.45 -0.51 -13.44
N GLU A 163 -9.30 0.51 -13.58
CA GLU A 163 -10.18 0.74 -14.72
C GLU A 163 -9.64 1.96 -15.48
N LEU A 164 -9.37 1.76 -16.76
CA LEU A 164 -8.69 2.73 -17.61
C LEU A 164 -9.68 3.34 -18.60
N LYS A 165 -9.64 4.66 -18.79
CA LYS A 165 -10.43 5.35 -19.78
C LYS A 165 -9.56 6.27 -20.62
N ASN A 166 -9.95 6.45 -21.87
CA ASN A 166 -9.22 7.32 -22.77
C ASN A 166 -10.16 8.43 -23.29
N GLN A 167 -9.73 9.67 -23.17
CA GLN A 167 -10.48 10.83 -23.63
C GLN A 167 -10.80 10.83 -25.14
N PHE A 168 -10.04 10.10 -25.92
CA PHE A 168 -10.30 9.98 -27.38
C PHE A 168 -11.56 9.19 -27.71
N THR A 169 -12.12 8.44 -26.74
CA THR A 169 -13.42 7.76 -26.87
C THR A 169 -14.55 8.55 -26.19
N SER A 170 -14.34 9.84 -25.90
CA SER A 170 -15.25 10.70 -25.12
C SER A 170 -15.53 10.18 -23.71
N GLN A 171 -14.65 9.33 -23.19
CA GLN A 171 -14.71 8.81 -21.83
C GLN A 171 -13.58 9.44 -20.98
N ASN A 172 -13.84 9.56 -19.70
CA ASN A 172 -12.91 10.14 -18.75
C ASN A 172 -12.87 9.35 -17.44
N VAL A 173 -12.07 9.79 -16.48
CA VAL A 173 -11.91 9.16 -15.17
C VAL A 173 -13.24 8.89 -14.45
N TRP A 174 -14.26 9.73 -14.64
CA TRP A 174 -15.58 9.56 -14.03
C TRP A 174 -16.37 8.40 -14.61
N ASN A 175 -16.13 8.02 -15.87
CA ASN A 175 -16.66 6.80 -16.44
C ASN A 175 -16.07 5.56 -15.80
N ALA A 176 -14.77 5.56 -15.50
CA ALA A 176 -14.13 4.48 -14.73
C ALA A 176 -14.65 4.43 -13.28
N VAL A 177 -14.82 5.59 -12.62
CA VAL A 177 -15.45 5.68 -11.30
C VAL A 177 -16.88 5.13 -11.32
N LYS A 178 -17.66 5.45 -12.35
CA LYS A 178 -19.03 4.93 -12.54
C LYS A 178 -19.01 3.41 -12.69
N GLN A 179 -18.10 2.88 -13.50
CA GLN A 179 -17.92 1.44 -13.72
C GLN A 179 -17.63 0.70 -12.38
N PHE A 180 -16.75 1.24 -11.52
CA PHE A 180 -16.54 0.68 -10.18
C PHE A 180 -17.78 0.72 -9.28
N LYS A 181 -18.63 1.73 -9.42
CA LYS A 181 -19.82 1.91 -8.59
C LYS A 181 -21.00 1.04 -9.03
N GLU A 182 -21.16 0.82 -10.33
CA GLU A 182 -22.35 0.22 -10.92
C GLU A 182 -22.10 -1.21 -11.40
N ASP A 183 -20.91 -1.49 -11.97
CA ASP A 183 -20.63 -2.76 -12.64
C ASP A 183 -19.79 -3.74 -11.82
N ARG A 184 -19.22 -3.28 -10.67
CA ARG A 184 -18.36 -4.10 -9.79
C ARG A 184 -19.10 -4.43 -8.51
N ASP A 185 -19.59 -5.68 -8.37
CA ASP A 185 -20.27 -6.15 -7.16
C ASP A 185 -19.28 -6.28 -6.01
N PRO A 186 -19.40 -5.48 -4.92
CA PRO A 186 -18.51 -5.57 -3.75
C PRO A 186 -18.53 -6.94 -3.05
N LYS A 187 -19.51 -7.80 -3.35
CA LYS A 187 -19.61 -9.15 -2.79
C LYS A 187 -18.73 -10.16 -3.51
N GLU A 188 -18.27 -9.85 -4.72
CA GLU A 188 -17.28 -10.70 -5.41
C GLU A 188 -15.97 -10.72 -4.64
N LEU A 189 -15.36 -11.89 -4.50
CA LEU A 189 -14.20 -12.11 -3.62
C LEU A 189 -13.05 -11.11 -3.87
N ILE A 190 -12.77 -10.82 -5.15
CA ILE A 190 -11.69 -9.90 -5.54
C ILE A 190 -11.92 -8.46 -5.05
N PHE A 191 -13.18 -8.07 -4.81
CA PHE A 191 -13.59 -6.74 -4.35
C PHE A 191 -13.91 -6.67 -2.85
N GLN A 192 -13.92 -7.81 -2.14
CA GLN A 192 -14.23 -7.81 -0.72
C GLN A 192 -13.15 -7.05 0.08
N PHE A 193 -13.62 -6.15 0.93
CA PHE A 193 -12.78 -5.30 1.76
C PHE A 193 -11.73 -6.09 2.54
N ASN A 194 -10.46 -5.69 2.42
CA ASN A 194 -9.31 -6.26 3.11
C ASN A 194 -9.04 -7.75 2.84
N LYS A 195 -9.65 -8.33 1.79
CA LYS A 195 -9.47 -9.75 1.44
C LYS A 195 -8.56 -9.96 0.24
N ARG A 196 -8.67 -9.10 -0.76
CA ARG A 196 -7.87 -9.17 -1.99
C ARG A 196 -7.31 -7.79 -2.33
N ALA A 197 -7.87 -7.07 -3.27
CA ALA A 197 -7.35 -5.76 -3.66
C ALA A 197 -7.20 -4.79 -2.47
N LEU A 198 -6.09 -4.09 -2.43
CA LEU A 198 -5.78 -3.10 -1.40
C LEU A 198 -6.19 -1.69 -1.84
N VAL A 199 -6.17 -1.43 -3.15
CA VAL A 199 -6.50 -0.15 -3.75
C VAL A 199 -7.09 -0.32 -5.14
N TYR A 200 -8.00 0.55 -5.49
CA TYR A 200 -8.66 0.66 -6.78
C TYR A 200 -8.35 2.02 -7.38
N PHE A 201 -7.86 2.05 -8.62
CA PHE A 201 -7.60 3.27 -9.35
C PHE A 201 -8.51 3.37 -10.58
N ALA A 202 -9.24 4.48 -10.71
CA ALA A 202 -9.84 4.93 -11.94
C ALA A 202 -8.88 5.92 -12.60
N VAL A 203 -8.50 5.68 -13.84
CA VAL A 203 -7.41 6.38 -14.51
C VAL A 203 -7.83 6.81 -15.91
N ASP A 204 -7.53 8.05 -16.27
CA ASP A 204 -7.48 8.49 -17.66
C ASP A 204 -6.13 9.19 -17.95
N ASN A 205 -6.02 9.86 -19.08
CA ASN A 205 -4.76 10.54 -19.45
C ASN A 205 -4.43 11.74 -18.56
N ASP A 206 -5.43 12.34 -17.91
CA ASP A 206 -5.30 13.59 -17.14
C ASP A 206 -5.39 13.40 -15.63
N ASP A 207 -6.26 12.47 -15.16
CA ASP A 207 -6.62 12.34 -13.76
C ASP A 207 -6.53 10.90 -13.25
N VAL A 208 -6.23 10.77 -11.97
CA VAL A 208 -6.29 9.53 -11.20
C VAL A 208 -7.18 9.71 -10.00
N MET A 209 -8.19 8.83 -9.87
CA MET A 209 -9.04 8.73 -8.69
C MET A 209 -8.82 7.39 -8.00
N MET A 210 -8.83 7.35 -6.67
CA MET A 210 -8.60 6.13 -5.91
C MET A 210 -9.66 5.87 -4.85
N THR A 211 -9.86 4.59 -4.54
CA THR A 211 -10.57 4.13 -3.34
C THR A 211 -9.92 2.86 -2.79
N THR A 212 -10.16 2.57 -1.52
CA THR A 212 -9.69 1.33 -0.86
C THR A 212 -10.81 0.36 -0.53
N GLU A 213 -12.06 0.74 -0.84
CA GLU A 213 -13.23 -0.08 -0.55
C GLU A 213 -14.34 0.23 -1.54
N LEU A 214 -14.93 -0.80 -2.15
CA LEU A 214 -16.14 -0.67 -2.97
C LEU A 214 -17.40 -0.87 -2.12
N LYS A 215 -18.39 -0.01 -2.33
CA LYS A 215 -19.71 0.00 -1.65
C LYS A 215 -20.85 0.26 -2.64
N GLY A 216 -20.70 -0.23 -3.88
CA GLY A 216 -21.65 0.07 -4.95
C GLY A 216 -21.75 1.58 -5.19
N SER A 217 -22.93 2.11 -5.38
CA SER A 217 -23.18 3.54 -5.63
C SER A 217 -22.65 4.47 -4.54
N SER A 218 -22.52 4.01 -3.28
CA SER A 218 -21.98 4.78 -2.16
C SER A 218 -20.45 4.77 -2.06
N THR A 219 -19.75 4.16 -3.00
CA THR A 219 -18.29 4.17 -3.05
C THR A 219 -17.77 5.61 -3.18
N PHE A 220 -16.84 5.97 -2.32
CA PHE A 220 -16.22 7.29 -2.34
C PHE A 220 -14.82 7.23 -2.91
N PHE A 221 -14.55 8.01 -3.96
CA PHE A 221 -13.25 8.12 -4.59
C PHE A 221 -12.56 9.42 -4.18
N LEU A 222 -11.27 9.34 -3.92
CA LEU A 222 -10.39 10.46 -3.62
C LEU A 222 -9.48 10.74 -4.82
N PRO A 223 -9.16 12.00 -5.12
CA PRO A 223 -8.15 12.32 -6.12
C PRO A 223 -6.77 11.83 -5.65
N PHE A 224 -6.05 11.23 -6.60
CA PHE A 224 -4.66 10.78 -6.39
C PHE A 224 -3.65 11.60 -7.22
N ASN A 225 -4.06 12.76 -7.70
CA ASN A 225 -3.27 13.65 -8.54
C ASN A 225 -2.11 14.30 -7.80
N LYS A 226 -1.04 14.64 -8.56
CA LYS A 226 0.15 15.34 -8.06
C LYS A 226 -0.14 16.76 -7.58
N GLY A 227 -1.16 17.39 -8.15
CA GLY A 227 -1.38 18.83 -8.07
C GLY A 227 -0.63 19.56 -9.19
N ASN A 228 -1.10 20.75 -9.56
CA ASN A 228 -0.52 21.56 -10.60
C ASN A 228 -0.47 23.03 -10.13
N ASN A 229 0.72 23.59 -9.93
CA ASN A 229 0.95 24.97 -9.49
C ASN A 229 0.09 25.40 -8.29
N GLY A 230 0.00 24.52 -7.27
CA GLY A 230 -0.85 24.76 -6.09
C GLY A 230 -2.34 24.46 -6.29
N GLY A 231 -2.76 24.07 -7.49
CA GLY A 231 -4.13 23.70 -7.86
C GLY A 231 -4.35 22.21 -8.01
N LYS A 232 -5.52 21.85 -8.54
CA LYS A 232 -5.94 20.48 -8.83
C LYS A 232 -5.29 19.96 -10.13
N GLY A 233 -5.35 18.63 -10.33
CA GLY A 233 -4.90 17.95 -11.55
C GLY A 233 -3.42 17.56 -11.50
N ASN A 234 -2.85 17.33 -12.68
CA ASN A 234 -1.47 16.91 -12.87
C ASN A 234 -0.73 17.88 -13.81
N PRO A 235 0.58 18.10 -13.61
CA PRO A 235 1.36 18.95 -14.51
C PRO A 235 1.48 18.29 -15.89
N ILE A 236 1.58 19.13 -16.92
CA ILE A 236 1.94 18.70 -18.27
C ILE A 236 3.43 18.31 -18.24
N VAL A 237 3.74 17.18 -18.83
CA VAL A 237 5.11 16.70 -19.04
C VAL A 237 5.23 16.35 -20.52
N ASP A 238 6.23 16.88 -21.17
CA ASP A 238 6.45 16.67 -22.61
C ASP A 238 6.57 15.19 -22.94
N ASP A 239 5.96 14.80 -24.04
CA ASP A 239 5.93 13.41 -24.53
C ASP A 239 5.30 12.35 -23.59
N LYS A 240 4.61 12.74 -22.50
CA LYS A 240 3.97 11.83 -21.55
C LYS A 240 2.51 12.21 -21.27
N VAL A 241 1.70 11.19 -20.97
CA VAL A 241 0.38 11.45 -20.39
C VAL A 241 0.56 11.98 -18.95
N LYS A 242 -0.32 12.87 -18.48
CA LYS A 242 -0.17 13.52 -17.17
C LYS A 242 -0.20 12.53 -15.99
N THR A 243 -0.79 11.35 -16.20
CA THR A 243 -0.94 10.30 -15.19
C THR A 243 0.22 9.29 -15.18
N HIS A 244 1.27 9.49 -16.02
CA HIS A 244 2.43 8.61 -16.14
C HIS A 244 3.11 8.27 -14.79
N TYR A 245 3.11 9.20 -13.83
CA TYR A 245 3.72 8.99 -12.51
C TYR A 245 3.13 7.79 -11.75
N LEU A 246 1.88 7.40 -12.06
CA LEU A 246 1.27 6.25 -11.40
C LEU A 246 2.09 4.98 -11.64
N TRP A 247 2.50 4.72 -12.87
CA TRP A 247 3.27 3.52 -13.23
C TRP A 247 4.77 3.73 -13.34
N GLU A 248 5.24 4.97 -13.50
CA GLU A 248 6.68 5.28 -13.53
C GLU A 248 7.28 5.58 -12.15
N ASP A 249 6.46 5.75 -11.10
CA ASP A 249 6.91 6.01 -9.73
C ASP A 249 6.12 5.18 -8.71
N VAL A 250 4.79 5.38 -8.62
CA VAL A 250 4.00 4.84 -7.50
C VAL A 250 3.91 3.32 -7.54
N LEU A 251 3.68 2.73 -8.72
CA LEU A 251 3.50 1.30 -8.92
C LEU A 251 4.80 0.54 -9.20
N LEU A 252 5.95 1.20 -9.24
CA LEU A 252 7.23 0.47 -9.32
C LEU A 252 7.43 -0.45 -8.12
N LYS A 253 8.11 -1.58 -8.30
CA LYS A 253 8.29 -2.64 -7.29
C LYS A 253 8.68 -2.09 -5.92
N ASP A 254 9.76 -1.32 -5.84
CA ASP A 254 10.27 -0.78 -4.57
C ASP A 254 9.26 0.15 -3.91
N SER A 255 8.63 0.99 -4.71
CA SER A 255 7.63 1.96 -4.27
C SER A 255 6.36 1.29 -3.75
N LEU A 256 5.79 0.35 -4.53
CA LEU A 256 4.56 -0.35 -4.16
C LEU A 256 4.74 -1.22 -2.92
N LEU A 257 5.85 -1.95 -2.83
CA LEU A 257 6.16 -2.76 -1.66
C LEU A 257 6.44 -1.91 -0.41
N ASP A 258 7.07 -0.74 -0.55
CA ASP A 258 7.22 0.24 0.54
C ASP A 258 5.86 0.78 1.00
N ILE A 259 4.95 1.08 0.07
CA ILE A 259 3.59 1.51 0.40
C ILE A 259 2.86 0.41 1.18
N ILE A 260 2.88 -0.82 0.71
CA ILE A 260 2.24 -1.96 1.39
C ILE A 260 2.88 -2.19 2.78
N LYS A 261 4.18 -2.05 2.92
CA LYS A 261 4.88 -2.31 4.19
C LYS A 261 4.70 -1.20 5.21
N LYS A 262 4.81 0.08 4.79
CA LYS A 262 5.03 1.20 5.71
C LYS A 262 3.94 2.27 5.69
N PHE A 263 3.09 2.32 4.65
CA PHE A 263 2.03 3.34 4.55
C PHE A 263 0.62 2.77 4.71
N TYR A 264 0.33 1.65 4.07
CA TYR A 264 -1.01 1.06 4.13
C TYR A 264 -1.32 0.55 5.54
N TYR A 265 -2.49 0.88 6.08
CA TYR A 265 -2.96 0.31 7.36
C TYR A 265 -4.48 0.31 7.46
N ILE A 266 -5.01 -0.52 8.36
CA ILE A 266 -6.43 -0.56 8.68
C ILE A 266 -6.66 0.33 9.90
N GLN A 267 -7.36 1.43 9.68
CA GLN A 267 -7.77 2.34 10.75
C GLN A 267 -9.08 1.87 11.35
N THR A 268 -9.14 1.78 12.68
CA THR A 268 -10.35 1.47 13.44
C THR A 268 -10.75 2.67 14.29
N GLU A 269 -11.96 3.14 14.11
CA GLU A 269 -12.56 4.24 14.89
C GLU A 269 -13.77 3.73 15.65
N GLU A 270 -13.92 4.15 16.90
CA GLU A 270 -15.14 3.92 17.67
C GLU A 270 -16.10 5.08 17.43
N ILE A 271 -17.26 4.78 16.88
CA ILE A 271 -18.34 5.75 16.64
C ILE A 271 -19.53 5.37 17.48
N LYS A 272 -20.22 6.37 18.05
CA LYS A 272 -21.50 6.16 18.73
C LYS A 272 -22.62 6.28 17.70
N ASP A 273 -23.52 5.30 17.68
CA ASP A 273 -24.74 5.40 16.87
C ASP A 273 -25.76 6.34 17.51
N ALA A 274 -26.90 6.56 16.83
CA ALA A 274 -27.95 7.44 17.29
C ALA A 274 -28.54 7.06 18.67
N PHE A 275 -28.32 5.82 19.10
CA PHE A 275 -28.77 5.30 20.41
C PHE A 275 -27.64 5.28 21.45
N GLY A 276 -26.47 5.88 21.15
CA GLY A 276 -25.32 5.92 22.07
C GLY A 276 -24.51 4.64 22.13
N LYS A 277 -24.85 3.59 21.35
CA LYS A 277 -24.11 2.34 21.30
C LYS A 277 -22.82 2.50 20.50
N THR A 278 -21.70 2.12 21.09
CA THR A 278 -20.40 2.15 20.42
C THR A 278 -20.30 1.06 19.34
N LYS A 279 -19.99 1.47 18.12
CA LYS A 279 -19.69 0.60 16.98
C LYS A 279 -18.26 0.87 16.51
N LYS A 280 -17.55 -0.18 16.09
CA LYS A 280 -16.25 -0.07 15.44
C LYS A 280 -16.47 0.12 13.95
N LYS A 281 -15.91 1.20 13.40
CA LYS A 281 -15.83 1.45 11.97
C LYS A 281 -14.39 1.26 11.51
N THR A 282 -14.17 0.37 10.56
CA THR A 282 -12.86 0.15 9.96
C THR A 282 -12.80 0.77 8.58
N ARG A 283 -11.65 1.27 8.21
CA ARG A 283 -11.33 1.73 6.85
C ARG A 283 -9.87 1.42 6.53
N ALA A 284 -9.59 1.07 5.30
CA ALA A 284 -8.22 0.96 4.84
C ALA A 284 -7.70 2.35 4.43
N ILE A 285 -6.48 2.66 4.86
CA ILE A 285 -5.79 3.89 4.52
C ILE A 285 -4.66 3.55 3.55
N PHE A 286 -4.79 4.06 2.34
CA PHE A 286 -3.73 4.13 1.33
C PHE A 286 -3.28 5.59 1.24
N PRO A 287 -1.99 5.93 1.13
CA PRO A 287 -1.56 7.31 1.09
C PRO A 287 -2.08 7.99 -0.18
N ARG A 288 -2.56 9.23 -0.06
CA ARG A 288 -2.80 10.08 -1.23
C ARG A 288 -1.45 10.55 -1.78
N TYR A 289 -1.40 10.92 -3.07
CA TYR A 289 -0.13 11.28 -3.70
C TYR A 289 0.67 12.35 -2.91
N HIS A 290 0.04 13.46 -2.52
CA HIS A 290 0.71 14.53 -1.78
C HIS A 290 1.24 14.08 -0.41
N GLN A 291 0.60 13.09 0.24
CA GLN A 291 1.07 12.53 1.50
C GLN A 291 2.28 11.64 1.28
N LEU A 292 2.24 10.79 0.26
CA LEU A 292 3.36 9.94 -0.15
C LEU A 292 4.58 10.77 -0.54
N ASP A 293 4.36 11.78 -1.37
CA ASP A 293 5.39 12.69 -1.89
C ASP A 293 6.12 13.45 -0.76
N VAL A 294 5.36 14.08 0.14
CA VAL A 294 5.97 14.87 1.23
C VAL A 294 6.77 13.99 2.20
N VAL A 295 6.24 12.82 2.57
CA VAL A 295 6.94 11.91 3.49
C VAL A 295 8.25 11.42 2.87
N ARG A 296 8.22 11.03 1.60
CA ARG A 296 9.42 10.57 0.87
C ARG A 296 10.43 11.68 0.64
N LYS A 297 9.98 12.90 0.33
CA LYS A 297 10.87 14.07 0.15
C LYS A 297 11.62 14.40 1.44
N VAL A 298 10.92 14.48 2.57
CA VAL A 298 11.55 14.76 3.87
C VAL A 298 12.53 13.65 4.24
N GLU A 299 12.14 12.37 4.09
CA GLU A 299 13.04 11.24 4.38
C GLU A 299 14.31 11.29 3.52
N LYS A 300 14.17 11.51 2.21
CA LYS A 300 15.30 11.63 1.27
C LYS A 300 16.22 12.78 1.63
N ASP A 301 15.65 13.94 1.97
CA ASP A 301 16.39 15.13 2.30
C ASP A 301 17.17 15.00 3.62
N VAL A 302 16.52 14.41 4.64
CA VAL A 302 17.18 14.08 5.91
C VAL A 302 18.32 13.10 5.74
N LEU A 303 18.19 12.09 4.86
CA LEU A 303 19.30 11.17 4.54
C LEU A 303 20.47 11.88 3.86
N ALA A 304 20.20 12.87 3.02
CA ALA A 304 21.23 13.60 2.28
C ALA A 304 21.91 14.69 3.11
N LEU A 305 21.15 15.45 3.90
CA LEU A 305 21.62 16.64 4.61
C LEU A 305 21.84 16.43 6.12
N GLY A 306 21.35 15.31 6.66
CA GLY A 306 21.43 15.03 8.10
C GLY A 306 20.40 15.81 8.93
N VAL A 307 20.64 15.84 10.24
CA VAL A 307 19.78 16.51 11.23
C VAL A 307 19.91 18.04 11.19
N GLY A 308 18.97 18.77 11.80
CA GLY A 308 19.01 20.23 11.93
C GLY A 308 18.29 21.00 10.84
N GLN A 309 17.72 20.34 9.84
CA GLN A 309 16.95 20.98 8.77
C GLN A 309 15.57 21.43 9.26
N LYS A 310 15.03 22.47 8.64
CA LYS A 310 13.70 23.01 8.93
C LYS A 310 12.79 22.87 7.71
N TYR A 311 11.63 22.26 7.90
CA TYR A 311 10.64 22.01 6.85
C TYR A 311 9.31 22.69 7.19
N LEU A 312 8.72 23.38 6.22
CA LEU A 312 7.34 23.84 6.28
C LEU A 312 6.49 23.01 5.33
N ILE A 313 5.54 22.27 5.87
CA ILE A 313 4.62 21.43 5.09
C ILE A 313 3.23 22.06 5.15
N GLN A 314 2.81 22.66 4.03
CA GLN A 314 1.52 23.31 3.92
C GLN A 314 0.54 22.44 3.15
N HIS A 315 -0.45 21.89 3.84
CA HIS A 315 -1.54 21.13 3.26
C HIS A 315 -2.89 21.73 3.68
N SER A 316 -3.89 21.70 2.78
CA SER A 316 -5.23 22.21 3.05
C SER A 316 -5.93 21.47 4.22
N ALA A 317 -6.98 22.07 4.78
CA ALA A 317 -7.83 21.39 5.75
C ALA A 317 -8.45 20.11 5.11
N GLY A 318 -8.57 19.04 5.89
CA GLY A 318 -9.11 17.76 5.40
C GLY A 318 -8.21 16.96 4.44
N SER A 319 -6.96 17.43 4.20
CA SER A 319 -6.00 16.71 3.34
C SER A 319 -5.41 15.44 3.97
N GLY A 320 -5.69 15.17 5.26
CA GLY A 320 -5.14 14.04 6.00
C GLY A 320 -3.72 14.29 6.55
N LYS A 321 -3.43 15.51 7.00
CA LYS A 321 -2.15 15.88 7.65
C LYS A 321 -1.75 14.93 8.78
N THR A 322 -2.71 14.49 9.58
CA THR A 322 -2.52 13.52 10.66
C THR A 322 -1.82 12.26 10.16
N ASN A 323 -2.24 11.71 9.02
CA ASN A 323 -1.61 10.53 8.44
C ASN A 323 -0.18 10.82 7.97
N SER A 324 0.06 11.99 7.33
CA SER A 324 1.41 12.38 6.93
C SER A 324 2.36 12.49 8.12
N ILE A 325 1.92 13.09 9.23
CA ILE A 325 2.70 13.19 10.46
C ILE A 325 2.97 11.80 11.03
N SER A 326 1.95 10.96 11.08
CA SER A 326 2.05 9.59 11.58
C SER A 326 3.07 8.77 10.80
N TRP A 327 2.96 8.73 9.47
CA TRP A 327 3.93 8.03 8.61
C TRP A 327 5.34 8.60 8.75
N LEU A 328 5.48 9.94 8.74
CA LEU A 328 6.78 10.58 8.88
C LEU A 328 7.45 10.24 10.22
N SER A 329 6.68 10.26 11.32
CA SER A 329 7.19 9.91 12.65
C SER A 329 7.75 8.48 12.69
N HIS A 330 7.02 7.49 12.18
CA HIS A 330 7.48 6.11 12.14
C HIS A 330 8.66 5.89 11.20
N ARG A 331 8.68 6.57 10.05
CA ARG A 331 9.78 6.45 9.08
C ARG A 331 11.07 7.05 9.63
N LEU A 332 11.00 8.24 10.20
CA LEU A 332 12.16 8.89 10.80
C LEU A 332 12.67 8.16 12.05
N ALA A 333 11.78 7.60 12.88
CA ALA A 333 12.15 6.82 14.05
C ALA A 333 12.94 5.52 13.71
N ASN A 334 12.79 5.03 12.48
CA ASN A 334 13.47 3.83 11.98
C ASN A 334 14.46 4.15 10.84
N LEU A 335 14.84 5.42 10.69
CA LEU A 335 15.73 5.85 9.62
C LEU A 335 17.18 5.58 10.02
N HIS A 336 17.90 4.89 9.14
CA HIS A 336 19.33 4.59 9.32
C HIS A 336 20.13 5.24 8.19
N ASN A 337 21.32 5.74 8.54
CA ASN A 337 22.28 6.26 7.58
C ASN A 337 23.01 5.10 6.84
N GLU A 338 23.91 5.44 5.93
CA GLU A 338 24.70 4.45 5.17
C GLU A 338 25.56 3.54 6.04
N LYS A 339 25.93 3.98 7.25
CA LYS A 339 26.67 3.21 8.25
C LYS A 339 25.77 2.32 9.11
N ASN A 340 24.47 2.26 8.80
CA ASN A 340 23.45 1.52 9.56
C ASN A 340 23.25 2.04 11.00
N GLU A 341 23.54 3.33 11.24
CA GLU A 341 23.30 4.01 12.52
C GLU A 341 21.94 4.74 12.45
N ASN A 342 21.21 4.78 13.57
CA ASN A 342 19.98 5.57 13.66
C ASN A 342 20.29 7.05 13.41
N VAL A 343 19.54 7.70 12.50
CA VAL A 343 19.67 9.14 12.26
C VAL A 343 19.13 9.96 13.42
N PHE A 344 18.06 9.46 14.07
CA PHE A 344 17.44 10.09 15.24
C PHE A 344 17.36 9.12 16.42
N ASP A 345 17.65 9.60 17.61
CA ASP A 345 17.43 8.86 18.84
C ASP A 345 15.94 8.80 19.20
N SER A 346 15.24 9.93 19.07
CA SER A 346 13.82 10.08 19.35
C SER A 346 13.15 11.03 18.36
N ILE A 347 11.89 10.79 18.06
CA ILE A 347 11.01 11.68 17.29
C ILE A 347 9.99 12.28 18.26
N ILE A 348 9.95 13.59 18.38
CA ILE A 348 9.00 14.27 19.26
C ILE A 348 7.90 14.90 18.39
N VAL A 349 6.67 14.46 18.60
CA VAL A 349 5.48 15.02 17.95
C VAL A 349 4.80 15.96 18.93
N VAL A 350 4.74 17.25 18.56
CA VAL A 350 4.21 18.31 19.41
C VAL A 350 2.91 18.84 18.83
N THR A 351 1.88 18.90 19.66
CA THR A 351 0.57 19.49 19.31
C THR A 351 0.25 20.69 20.22
N ASP A 352 -0.59 21.62 19.72
CA ASP A 352 -1.07 22.77 20.50
C ASP A 352 -2.43 22.52 21.16
N ARG A 353 -3.20 21.52 20.69
CA ARG A 353 -4.58 21.25 21.10
C ARG A 353 -4.80 19.81 21.55
N LYS A 354 -5.39 19.65 22.73
CA LYS A 354 -5.72 18.35 23.33
C LYS A 354 -6.63 17.45 22.45
N VAL A 355 -7.58 18.02 21.72
CA VAL A 355 -8.51 17.26 20.86
C VAL A 355 -7.82 16.70 19.63
N LEU A 356 -6.93 17.47 19.00
CA LEU A 356 -6.11 17.00 17.85
C LEU A 356 -5.08 15.96 18.29
N ASP A 357 -4.62 16.06 19.54
CA ASP A 357 -3.68 15.13 20.15
C ASP A 357 -4.23 13.69 20.15
N LYS A 358 -5.48 13.47 20.54
CA LYS A 358 -6.07 12.12 20.55
C LYS A 358 -6.14 11.47 19.17
N GLN A 359 -6.60 12.22 18.15
CA GLN A 359 -6.68 11.70 16.78
C GLN A 359 -5.30 11.37 16.21
N LEU A 360 -4.31 12.23 16.47
CA LEU A 360 -2.94 12.02 16.03
C LEU A 360 -2.29 10.85 16.76
N GLN A 361 -2.53 10.76 18.07
CA GLN A 361 -2.07 9.63 18.87
C GLN A 361 -2.63 8.31 18.33
N ASP A 362 -3.94 8.22 18.12
CA ASP A 362 -4.58 7.01 17.61
C ASP A 362 -4.04 6.62 16.24
N ALA A 363 -3.79 7.59 15.35
CA ALA A 363 -3.19 7.34 14.04
C ALA A 363 -1.74 6.83 14.14
N ILE A 364 -0.92 7.37 15.04
CA ILE A 364 0.46 6.92 15.25
C ILE A 364 0.47 5.50 15.86
N TYR A 365 -0.40 5.21 16.83
CA TYR A 365 -0.49 3.89 17.44
C TYR A 365 -0.98 2.80 16.49
N GLN A 366 -1.89 3.13 15.57
CA GLN A 366 -2.46 2.15 14.64
C GLN A 366 -1.50 1.72 13.52
N LEU A 367 -0.44 2.48 13.26
CA LEU A 367 0.57 2.13 12.27
C LEU A 367 1.53 1.03 12.73
N ASP A 368 1.93 1.01 14.00
CA ASP A 368 2.80 -0.03 14.55
C ASP A 368 2.34 -0.42 15.96
N HIS A 369 1.89 -1.66 16.10
CA HIS A 369 1.37 -2.20 17.38
C HIS A 369 2.45 -2.68 18.34
N LYS A 370 3.74 -2.44 18.06
CA LYS A 370 4.82 -2.85 18.97
C LYS A 370 4.79 -2.00 20.23
N LYS A 371 4.60 -2.68 21.38
CA LYS A 371 4.68 -2.04 22.70
C LYS A 371 6.05 -1.42 22.91
N GLY A 372 6.08 -0.18 23.47
CA GLY A 372 7.31 0.51 23.83
C GLY A 372 7.93 1.39 22.73
N VAL A 373 7.39 1.40 21.51
CA VAL A 373 7.87 2.28 20.43
C VAL A 373 7.32 3.71 20.57
N VAL A 374 6.09 3.86 21.06
CA VAL A 374 5.39 5.15 21.18
C VAL A 374 5.06 5.40 22.65
N GLU A 375 5.43 6.55 23.18
CA GLU A 375 5.05 7.01 24.49
C GLU A 375 4.24 8.31 24.43
N LYS A 376 3.15 8.34 25.21
CA LYS A 376 2.28 9.50 25.38
C LYS A 376 2.65 10.25 26.64
N ILE A 377 2.84 11.56 26.53
CA ILE A 377 2.94 12.47 27.66
C ILE A 377 1.65 13.31 27.71
N ASP A 378 0.57 12.69 28.19
CA ASP A 378 -0.76 13.29 28.33
C ASP A 378 -0.94 14.06 29.66
N ASP A 379 -2.19 14.43 29.99
CA ASP A 379 -2.52 15.23 31.19
C ASP A 379 -2.20 14.52 32.51
N GLY A 380 -2.14 13.19 32.55
CA GLY A 380 -1.73 12.41 33.71
C GLY A 380 -0.22 12.38 33.97
N LYS A 381 0.57 12.90 33.01
CA LYS A 381 2.03 12.95 33.08
C LYS A 381 2.54 14.40 33.09
N ASN A 382 3.60 14.65 33.85
CA ASN A 382 4.21 15.96 33.96
C ASN A 382 5.41 16.13 33.00
N SER A 383 6.08 17.28 33.05
CA SER A 383 7.30 17.56 32.29
C SER A 383 8.46 16.64 32.62
N GLY A 384 8.56 16.17 33.87
CA GLY A 384 9.57 15.17 34.26
C GLY A 384 9.43 13.87 33.46
N ASN A 385 8.21 13.40 33.18
CA ASN A 385 7.98 12.24 32.31
C ASN A 385 8.47 12.48 30.88
N LEU A 386 8.33 13.73 30.35
CA LEU A 386 8.89 14.08 29.04
C LEU A 386 10.40 14.01 29.03
N ALA A 387 11.06 14.58 30.06
CA ALA A 387 12.51 14.53 30.21
C ALA A 387 13.01 13.07 30.32
N ASP A 388 12.31 12.24 31.10
CA ASP A 388 12.65 10.83 31.25
C ASP A 388 12.50 10.05 29.95
N ALA A 389 11.41 10.25 29.20
CA ALA A 389 11.20 9.63 27.88
C ALA A 389 12.32 10.00 26.90
N ILE A 390 12.77 11.25 26.90
CA ILE A 390 13.89 11.71 26.07
C ILE A 390 15.19 11.04 26.51
N LYS A 391 15.50 11.01 27.83
CA LYS A 391 16.71 10.36 28.38
C LYS A 391 16.77 8.87 28.05
N HIS A 392 15.62 8.18 28.08
CA HIS A 392 15.52 6.76 27.76
C HIS A 392 15.43 6.48 26.25
N LYS A 393 15.55 7.51 25.41
CA LYS A 393 15.53 7.41 23.93
C LYS A 393 14.30 6.68 23.41
N VAL A 394 13.11 6.99 23.96
CA VAL A 394 11.84 6.48 23.45
C VAL A 394 11.71 6.90 22.00
N LYS A 395 11.40 5.96 21.10
CA LYS A 395 11.48 6.19 19.66
C LYS A 395 10.52 7.27 19.15
N ILE A 396 9.27 7.28 19.64
CA ILE A 396 8.28 8.32 19.29
C ILE A 396 7.63 8.82 20.57
N ILE A 397 7.72 10.12 20.81
CA ILE A 397 7.16 10.79 21.99
C ILE A 397 6.08 11.75 21.48
N ILE A 398 4.84 11.63 21.99
CA ILE A 398 3.76 12.52 21.62
C ILE A 398 3.41 13.38 22.83
N THR A 399 3.43 14.71 22.68
CA THR A 399 3.24 15.66 23.77
C THR A 399 2.59 16.94 23.29
N THR A 400 2.17 17.79 24.23
CA THR A 400 1.68 19.14 23.94
C THR A 400 2.75 20.19 24.24
N ILE A 401 2.67 21.34 23.54
CA ILE A 401 3.64 22.43 23.70
C ILE A 401 3.74 22.93 25.16
N GLN A 402 2.65 22.83 25.92
CA GLN A 402 2.56 23.26 27.32
C GLN A 402 3.44 22.44 28.27
N LYS A 403 3.92 21.26 27.86
CA LYS A 403 4.79 20.41 28.68
C LYS A 403 6.27 20.79 28.63
N PHE A 404 6.70 21.56 27.62
CA PHE A 404 8.10 21.93 27.44
C PHE A 404 8.68 22.92 28.46
N PRO A 405 7.96 23.96 28.94
CA PRO A 405 8.55 24.96 29.82
C PRO A 405 9.11 24.40 31.14
N PHE A 406 8.75 23.15 31.47
CA PHE A 406 9.12 22.51 32.73
C PHE A 406 9.84 21.17 32.53
N ALA A 407 10.30 20.86 31.30
CA ALA A 407 11.00 19.60 30.95
C ALA A 407 12.52 19.74 31.07
#